data_cfdd32b89139f245c6e8f1dc34c40ab4
#
_entry.id   cfdd32b89139f245c6e8f1dc34c40ab4
#
_cell.length_a   1.000
_cell.length_b   1.000
_cell.length_c   1.000
_cell.angle_alpha   90.00
_cell.angle_beta   90.00
_cell.angle_gamma   90.00
#
_symmetry.space_group_name_H-M   'P 1'
#
loop_
_entity.id
_entity.type
_entity.pdbx_description
1 polymer ?
#
loop_
_entity_poly.entity_id
_entity_poly.type
_entity_poly.pdbx_seq_one_letter_code
_entity_poly.pdbx_strand_id
1 'polypeptide(L)'
;MKNNMKHRLQFRFVLLSVSALVIMQTLIVAFCIFRNYQQITVKADHMILLTDTSPESPEVSGARYFIVVYDFQNKTFETDLTHTSLVKRESAIEYAQKVIDQKADKGFIESYRYYVYRKKNSISITFLSRSLPLESFHNYSKTLILISGTGIVFMSGLLILFSGKIVKPLLQNHQKQKEFITSASHELKTPLTVINADAQLLESEIGENEWLSDIMEQTKRMAEMTHRLVYLAKAEEQNDFFVKIDFPVSDLADEITQSYSSVANSQNKKYTVEIQKGISYCGDEKAIRELMTALLDNAFKYGTAEGDVIVKLAAERNGVSFCVENTVSGVDSGKIKNFTNRFYRADTSDKVKGFGIGLSIVEAVAEAHKGYLSVELIKENTIRFYVFLR
;
A
#
# COMPACT_ATOMS: atom_id res chain seq x y z
N MET A 1 -25.76 -2.12 -7.52
CA MET A 1 -24.54 -2.20 -6.71
C MET A 1 -23.26 -2.55 -7.49
N LYS A 2 -23.25 -3.47 -8.47
CA LYS A 2 -22.07 -3.79 -9.34
C LYS A 2 -21.42 -2.57 -9.99
N ASN A 3 -22.20 -1.56 -10.41
CA ASN A 3 -21.67 -0.33 -11.01
C ASN A 3 -20.87 0.52 -10.01
N ASN A 4 -21.25 0.55 -8.73
CA ASN A 4 -20.58 1.35 -7.70
C ASN A 4 -19.17 0.83 -7.35
N MET A 5 -18.98 -0.49 -7.29
CA MET A 5 -17.67 -1.10 -7.01
C MET A 5 -16.70 -0.88 -8.17
N LYS A 6 -17.18 -1.09 -9.42
CA LYS A 6 -16.39 -0.80 -10.63
C LYS A 6 -15.94 0.67 -10.67
N HIS A 7 -16.86 1.61 -10.43
CA HIS A 7 -16.54 3.04 -10.42
C HIS A 7 -15.57 3.41 -9.29
N ARG A 8 -15.71 2.82 -8.10
CA ARG A 8 -14.78 3.04 -6.98
C ARG A 8 -13.37 2.54 -7.31
N LEU A 9 -13.24 1.35 -7.91
CA LEU A 9 -11.94 0.77 -8.28
C LEU A 9 -11.27 1.59 -9.39
N GLN A 10 -12.05 1.96 -10.43
CA GLN A 10 -11.58 2.84 -11.50
C GLN A 10 -11.13 4.20 -10.94
N PHE A 11 -11.93 4.80 -10.07
CA PHE A 11 -11.59 6.08 -9.45
C PHE A 11 -10.31 6.00 -8.63
N ARG A 12 -10.15 4.97 -7.79
CA ARG A 12 -8.91 4.77 -7.00
C ARG A 12 -7.69 4.55 -7.90
N PHE A 13 -7.82 3.74 -8.94
CA PHE A 13 -6.75 3.51 -9.91
C PHE A 13 -6.33 4.81 -10.60
N VAL A 14 -7.30 5.56 -11.14
CA VAL A 14 -7.03 6.85 -11.81
C VAL A 14 -6.42 7.84 -10.83
N LEU A 15 -6.97 7.97 -9.62
CA LEU A 15 -6.46 8.88 -8.59
C LEU A 15 -5.00 8.58 -8.24
N LEU A 16 -4.66 7.32 -7.98
CA LEU A 16 -3.28 6.91 -7.66
C LEU A 16 -2.33 7.16 -8.84
N SER A 17 -2.75 6.82 -10.05
CA SER A 17 -1.92 6.99 -11.25
C SER A 17 -1.69 8.48 -11.57
N VAL A 18 -2.72 9.32 -11.45
CA VAL A 18 -2.62 10.76 -11.67
C VAL A 18 -1.77 11.42 -10.58
N SER A 19 -1.95 11.04 -9.30
CA SER A 19 -1.14 11.59 -8.21
C SER A 19 0.35 11.26 -8.38
N ALA A 20 0.68 10.02 -8.74
CA ALA A 20 2.06 9.61 -9.01
C ALA A 20 2.67 10.40 -10.19
N LEU A 21 1.89 10.59 -11.28
CA LEU A 21 2.31 11.37 -12.44
C LEU A 21 2.56 12.84 -12.08
N VAL A 22 1.68 13.47 -11.29
CA VAL A 22 1.83 14.86 -10.84
C VAL A 22 3.08 15.00 -9.98
N ILE A 23 3.31 14.11 -9.03
CA ILE A 23 4.50 14.14 -8.16
C ILE A 23 5.77 14.03 -9.01
N MET A 24 5.85 13.03 -9.89
CA MET A 24 7.02 12.81 -10.75
C MET A 24 7.30 14.04 -11.64
N GLN A 25 6.25 14.59 -12.27
CA GLN A 25 6.38 15.73 -13.16
C GLN A 25 6.83 16.99 -12.40
N THR A 26 6.29 17.21 -11.20
CA THR A 26 6.67 18.35 -10.34
C THR A 26 8.16 18.27 -9.96
N LEU A 27 8.65 17.08 -9.61
CA LEU A 27 10.06 16.87 -9.29
C LEU A 27 10.97 17.17 -10.50
N ILE A 28 10.58 16.69 -11.69
CA ILE A 28 11.33 16.95 -12.94
C ILE A 28 11.40 18.45 -13.23
N VAL A 29 10.24 19.13 -13.18
CA VAL A 29 10.18 20.59 -13.43
C VAL A 29 11.03 21.37 -12.42
N ALA A 30 10.90 21.05 -11.13
CA ALA A 30 11.69 21.67 -10.08
C ALA A 30 13.20 21.46 -10.30
N PHE A 31 13.61 20.24 -10.66
CA PHE A 31 15.00 19.93 -10.98
C PHE A 31 15.51 20.72 -12.19
N CYS A 32 14.73 20.78 -13.27
CA CYS A 32 15.09 21.53 -14.48
C CYS A 32 15.24 23.04 -14.20
N ILE A 33 14.32 23.63 -13.43
CA ILE A 33 14.37 25.03 -13.02
C ILE A 33 15.62 25.30 -12.14
N PHE A 34 15.86 24.44 -11.16
CA PHE A 34 17.03 24.54 -10.29
C PHE A 34 18.34 24.44 -11.08
N ARG A 35 18.46 23.46 -11.99
CA ARG A 35 19.65 23.29 -12.85
C ARG A 35 19.88 24.51 -13.75
N ASN A 36 18.82 25.04 -14.35
CA ASN A 36 18.90 26.23 -15.20
C ASN A 36 19.39 27.44 -14.39
N TYR A 37 18.84 27.66 -13.20
CA TYR A 37 19.28 28.74 -12.32
C TYR A 37 20.76 28.60 -11.89
N GLN A 38 21.20 27.41 -11.57
CA GLN A 38 22.61 27.11 -11.25
C GLN A 38 23.53 27.46 -12.44
N GLN A 39 23.15 27.11 -13.66
CA GLN A 39 23.93 27.41 -14.87
C GLN A 39 24.09 28.91 -15.09
N ILE A 40 23.03 29.70 -14.86
CA ILE A 40 23.11 31.17 -14.96
C ILE A 40 24.13 31.74 -13.95
N THR A 41 24.10 31.20 -12.74
CA THR A 41 25.05 31.68 -11.68
C THR A 41 26.49 31.31 -12.03
N VAL A 42 26.76 30.08 -12.45
CA VAL A 42 28.09 29.60 -12.84
C VAL A 42 28.61 30.40 -14.04
N LYS A 43 27.78 30.64 -15.06
CA LYS A 43 28.15 31.48 -16.21
C LYS A 43 28.46 32.91 -15.80
N ALA A 44 27.68 33.51 -14.89
CA ALA A 44 27.95 34.87 -14.38
C ALA A 44 29.26 34.90 -13.62
N ASP A 45 29.60 33.94 -12.78
CA ASP A 45 30.88 33.85 -12.07
C ASP A 45 32.06 33.72 -13.06
N HIS A 46 31.91 32.89 -14.10
CA HIS A 46 32.94 32.74 -15.14
C HIS A 46 33.14 34.07 -15.92
N MET A 47 32.04 34.72 -16.32
CA MET A 47 32.12 35.98 -17.05
C MET A 47 32.79 37.10 -16.24
N ILE A 48 32.52 37.24 -14.94
CA ILE A 48 33.18 38.22 -14.08
C ILE A 48 34.71 38.00 -14.02
N LEU A 49 35.15 36.74 -13.94
CA LEU A 49 36.58 36.42 -13.97
C LEU A 49 37.24 36.82 -15.28
N LEU A 50 36.53 36.65 -16.42
CA LEU A 50 37.00 37.04 -17.74
C LEU A 50 37.08 38.56 -17.88
N THR A 51 36.22 39.37 -17.23
CA THR A 51 36.31 40.82 -17.29
C THR A 51 37.61 41.36 -16.69
N ASP A 52 38.22 40.66 -15.75
CA ASP A 52 39.51 41.01 -15.13
C ASP A 52 40.72 40.46 -15.90
N THR A 53 40.62 39.25 -16.43
CA THR A 53 41.75 38.55 -17.07
C THR A 53 41.85 38.72 -18.57
N SER A 54 40.73 38.92 -19.27
CA SER A 54 40.63 38.97 -20.74
C SER A 54 39.43 39.84 -21.17
N PRO A 55 39.45 41.15 -20.91
CA PRO A 55 38.30 42.05 -21.17
C PRO A 55 37.92 42.15 -22.65
N GLU A 56 38.84 41.87 -23.56
CA GLU A 56 38.60 41.89 -25.02
C GLU A 56 38.06 40.58 -25.56
N SER A 57 37.78 39.59 -24.68
CA SER A 57 37.23 38.30 -25.14
C SER A 57 35.84 38.48 -25.77
N PRO A 58 35.48 37.68 -26.80
CA PRO A 58 34.17 37.75 -27.43
C PRO A 58 33.00 37.51 -26.46
N GLU A 59 33.24 36.77 -25.38
CA GLU A 59 32.25 36.45 -24.36
C GLU A 59 31.92 37.69 -23.49
N VAL A 60 32.91 38.54 -23.24
CA VAL A 60 32.78 39.80 -22.44
C VAL A 60 32.27 40.95 -23.30
N SER A 61 32.59 40.97 -24.59
CA SER A 61 32.24 42.05 -25.51
C SER A 61 30.74 42.37 -25.59
N GLY A 62 29.86 41.43 -25.29
CA GLY A 62 28.40 41.63 -25.21
C GLY A 62 27.83 41.74 -23.79
N ALA A 63 28.70 41.64 -22.79
CA ALA A 63 28.26 41.68 -21.40
C ALA A 63 28.01 43.11 -20.91
N ARG A 64 26.94 43.28 -20.13
CA ARG A 64 26.64 44.57 -19.48
C ARG A 64 27.21 44.53 -18.07
N TYR A 65 28.33 45.22 -17.85
CA TYR A 65 28.97 45.30 -16.52
C TYR A 65 29.43 46.72 -16.23
N PHE A 66 29.72 47.01 -14.96
CA PHE A 66 30.37 48.21 -14.52
C PHE A 66 31.32 47.91 -13.37
N ILE A 67 32.32 48.75 -13.20
CA ILE A 67 33.34 48.61 -12.17
C ILE A 67 33.31 49.84 -11.27
N VAL A 68 33.38 49.61 -9.97
CA VAL A 68 33.50 50.66 -8.97
C VAL A 68 34.76 50.41 -8.17
N VAL A 69 35.65 51.40 -8.14
CA VAL A 69 36.90 51.36 -7.38
C VAL A 69 36.79 52.34 -6.22
N TYR A 70 36.97 51.84 -5.00
CA TYR A 70 37.11 52.68 -3.79
C TYR A 70 38.58 52.79 -3.43
N ASP A 71 39.08 54.03 -3.42
CA ASP A 71 40.46 54.36 -3.00
C ASP A 71 40.47 54.72 -1.50
N PHE A 72 41.25 53.97 -0.72
CA PHE A 72 41.41 54.23 0.73
C PHE A 72 42.17 55.48 1.07
N GLN A 73 43.08 55.94 0.19
CA GLN A 73 43.88 57.05 0.42
C GLN A 73 43.08 58.36 0.24
N ASN A 74 42.37 58.44 -0.87
CA ASN A 74 41.60 59.64 -1.24
C ASN A 74 40.15 59.60 -0.72
N LYS A 75 39.71 58.49 -0.21
CA LYS A 75 38.31 58.22 0.22
C LYS A 75 37.28 58.54 -0.87
N THR A 76 37.66 58.29 -2.10
CA THR A 76 36.81 58.55 -3.30
C THR A 76 36.35 57.25 -4.03
N PHE A 77 35.20 57.39 -4.68
CA PHE A 77 34.73 56.36 -5.57
C PHE A 77 34.98 56.76 -7.02
N GLU A 78 35.65 55.90 -7.77
CA GLU A 78 35.79 56.00 -9.20
C GLU A 78 34.87 54.97 -9.84
N THR A 79 34.14 55.30 -10.91
CA THR A 79 33.21 54.44 -11.57
C THR A 79 33.51 54.31 -13.06
N ASP A 80 33.66 53.10 -13.55
CA ASP A 80 33.73 52.82 -14.95
C ASP A 80 32.35 52.24 -15.42
N LEU A 81 31.64 53.03 -16.22
CA LEU A 81 30.30 52.74 -16.74
C LEU A 81 30.31 52.53 -18.26
N THR A 82 31.48 52.36 -18.88
CA THR A 82 31.62 52.28 -20.34
C THR A 82 30.85 51.12 -20.95
N HIS A 83 30.67 50.02 -20.21
CA HIS A 83 29.99 48.82 -20.65
C HIS A 83 28.52 48.75 -20.21
N THR A 84 27.93 49.82 -19.69
CA THR A 84 26.51 49.87 -19.31
C THR A 84 25.93 51.30 -19.45
N SER A 85 24.71 51.36 -19.98
CA SER A 85 23.91 52.57 -20.01
C SER A 85 22.76 52.57 -18.99
N LEU A 86 22.65 51.49 -18.20
CA LEU A 86 21.47 51.22 -17.36
C LEU A 86 21.65 51.74 -15.92
N VAL A 87 22.88 52.11 -15.51
CA VAL A 87 23.18 52.50 -14.15
C VAL A 87 23.74 53.89 -14.12
N LYS A 88 23.17 54.74 -13.26
CA LYS A 88 23.73 56.09 -12.99
C LYS A 88 24.87 55.98 -11.98
N ARG A 89 25.76 56.94 -11.99
CA ARG A 89 26.93 56.98 -11.11
C ARG A 89 26.54 56.90 -9.63
N GLU A 90 25.49 57.60 -9.24
CA GLU A 90 25.00 57.60 -7.85
C GLU A 90 24.58 56.23 -7.38
N SER A 91 23.80 55.50 -8.24
CA SER A 91 23.34 54.14 -7.96
C SER A 91 24.50 53.12 -7.93
N ALA A 92 25.50 53.28 -8.81
CA ALA A 92 26.68 52.42 -8.81
C ALA A 92 27.48 52.54 -7.49
N ILE A 93 27.63 53.79 -6.98
CA ILE A 93 28.29 54.04 -5.69
C ILE A 93 27.47 53.48 -4.54
N GLU A 94 26.15 53.64 -4.54
CA GLU A 94 25.26 53.05 -3.52
C GLU A 94 25.38 51.53 -3.46
N TYR A 95 25.41 50.85 -4.62
CA TYR A 95 25.62 49.40 -4.69
C TYR A 95 26.98 48.99 -4.14
N ALA A 96 28.05 49.74 -4.49
CA ALA A 96 29.39 49.49 -3.97
C ALA A 96 29.48 49.64 -2.45
N GLN A 97 28.86 50.68 -1.87
CA GLN A 97 28.79 50.87 -0.42
C GLN A 97 28.09 49.69 0.27
N LYS A 98 26.91 49.27 -0.24
CA LYS A 98 26.19 48.13 0.30
C LYS A 98 27.02 46.83 0.27
N VAL A 99 27.79 46.61 -0.80
CA VAL A 99 28.68 45.44 -0.93
C VAL A 99 29.85 45.51 0.06
N ILE A 100 30.46 46.68 0.25
CA ILE A 100 31.55 46.91 1.21
C ILE A 100 31.08 46.60 2.63
N ASP A 101 29.87 47.06 2.98
CA ASP A 101 29.28 46.88 4.31
C ASP A 101 28.96 45.40 4.60
N GLN A 102 28.57 44.62 3.56
CA GLN A 102 28.29 43.19 3.67
C GLN A 102 29.56 42.34 3.90
N LYS A 103 30.77 42.88 3.67
CA LYS A 103 32.08 42.19 3.81
C LYS A 103 32.19 40.87 3.02
N ALA A 104 31.34 40.63 2.03
CA ALA A 104 31.36 39.44 1.20
C ALA A 104 32.17 39.68 -0.06
N ASP A 105 33.01 38.72 -0.45
CA ASP A 105 33.86 38.86 -1.64
C ASP A 105 33.09 38.60 -2.95
N LYS A 106 31.96 37.96 -2.88
CA LYS A 106 31.03 37.77 -4.01
C LYS A 106 29.59 37.58 -3.55
N GLY A 107 28.66 37.98 -4.36
CA GLY A 107 27.24 37.90 -4.01
C GLY A 107 26.33 38.41 -5.10
N PHE A 108 25.13 38.71 -4.69
CA PHE A 108 24.08 39.30 -5.54
C PHE A 108 23.61 40.60 -4.89
N ILE A 109 23.39 41.59 -5.74
CA ILE A 109 22.70 42.80 -5.37
C ILE A 109 21.71 43.14 -6.48
N GLU A 110 20.42 43.11 -6.17
CA GLU A 110 19.33 43.21 -7.17
C GLU A 110 19.55 42.31 -8.39
N SER A 111 19.67 42.89 -9.59
CA SER A 111 19.89 42.15 -10.84
C SER A 111 21.37 41.94 -11.18
N TYR A 112 22.27 42.30 -10.26
CA TYR A 112 23.70 42.19 -10.50
C TYR A 112 24.34 41.08 -9.72
N ARG A 113 25.28 40.36 -10.35
CA ARG A 113 26.28 39.50 -9.70
C ARG A 113 27.49 40.35 -9.46
N TYR A 114 28.05 40.36 -8.25
CA TYR A 114 29.26 41.13 -7.96
C TYR A 114 30.40 40.24 -7.49
N TYR A 115 31.64 40.73 -7.75
CA TYR A 115 32.88 40.18 -7.24
C TYR A 115 33.79 41.30 -6.73
N VAL A 116 34.43 41.10 -5.57
CA VAL A 116 35.25 42.09 -4.89
C VAL A 116 36.73 41.70 -5.02
N TYR A 117 37.50 42.55 -5.64
CA TYR A 117 38.97 42.44 -5.72
C TYR A 117 39.62 43.41 -4.73
N ARG A 118 40.29 42.89 -3.70
CA ARG A 118 40.95 43.68 -2.70
C ARG A 118 42.43 43.90 -3.07
N LYS A 119 42.81 45.12 -3.30
CA LYS A 119 44.22 45.54 -3.49
C LYS A 119 44.71 46.22 -2.23
N LYS A 120 46.02 46.47 -2.09
CA LYS A 120 46.65 47.03 -0.90
C LYS A 120 46.08 48.39 -0.50
N ASN A 121 45.71 49.25 -1.49
CA ASN A 121 45.22 50.60 -1.30
C ASN A 121 43.80 50.85 -1.86
N SER A 122 43.17 49.88 -2.47
CA SER A 122 41.85 50.05 -3.09
C SER A 122 41.03 48.75 -3.08
N ILE A 123 39.72 48.91 -3.19
CA ILE A 123 38.78 47.84 -3.44
C ILE A 123 38.17 48.06 -4.81
N SER A 124 38.30 47.10 -5.72
CA SER A 124 37.62 47.08 -7.01
C SER A 124 36.45 46.14 -6.95
N ILE A 125 35.26 46.58 -7.31
CA ILE A 125 34.06 45.79 -7.33
C ILE A 125 33.50 45.74 -8.75
N THR A 126 33.45 44.55 -9.35
CA THR A 126 32.88 44.37 -10.68
C THR A 126 31.44 43.89 -10.53
N PHE A 127 30.52 44.59 -11.16
CA PHE A 127 29.09 44.26 -11.19
C PHE A 127 28.68 43.80 -12.58
N LEU A 128 28.23 42.57 -12.73
CA LEU A 128 27.73 41.99 -13.98
C LEU A 128 26.20 41.93 -13.96
N SER A 129 25.57 42.53 -14.97
CA SER A 129 24.11 42.48 -15.11
C SER A 129 23.64 41.08 -15.49
N ARG A 130 22.64 40.61 -14.78
CA ARG A 130 21.93 39.35 -15.07
C ARG A 130 20.51 39.57 -15.61
N SER A 131 20.13 40.77 -15.96
CA SER A 131 18.78 41.12 -16.39
C SER A 131 18.31 40.25 -17.57
N LEU A 132 19.09 40.14 -18.65
CA LEU A 132 18.78 39.31 -19.80
C LEU A 132 18.73 37.80 -19.50
N PRO A 133 19.75 37.21 -18.80
CA PRO A 133 19.68 35.85 -18.35
C PRO A 133 18.49 35.56 -17.42
N LEU A 134 18.11 36.47 -16.55
CA LEU A 134 16.94 36.30 -15.66
C LEU A 134 15.62 36.37 -16.43
N GLU A 135 15.50 37.25 -17.40
CA GLU A 135 14.32 37.31 -18.26
C GLU A 135 14.15 36.00 -19.08
N SER A 136 15.25 35.53 -19.67
CA SER A 136 15.27 34.22 -20.36
C SER A 136 14.91 33.08 -19.43
N PHE A 137 15.39 33.08 -18.19
CA PHE A 137 15.04 32.10 -17.15
C PHE A 137 13.55 32.13 -16.82
N HIS A 138 12.95 33.30 -16.67
CA HIS A 138 11.51 33.43 -16.42
C HIS A 138 10.68 32.91 -17.58
N ASN A 139 11.06 33.23 -18.81
CA ASN A 139 10.37 32.76 -20.01
C ASN A 139 10.50 31.24 -20.17
N TYR A 140 11.69 30.68 -19.95
CA TYR A 140 11.94 29.24 -19.92
C TYR A 140 11.09 28.55 -18.86
N SER A 141 11.09 29.07 -17.63
CA SER A 141 10.33 28.49 -16.51
C SER A 141 8.82 28.51 -16.77
N LYS A 142 8.28 29.63 -17.31
CA LYS A 142 6.86 29.71 -17.71
C LYS A 142 6.51 28.70 -18.78
N THR A 143 7.34 28.58 -19.81
CA THR A 143 7.14 27.64 -20.92
C THR A 143 7.17 26.19 -20.41
N LEU A 144 8.14 25.86 -19.54
CA LEU A 144 8.28 24.52 -18.94
C LEU A 144 7.06 24.14 -18.10
N ILE A 145 6.56 25.07 -17.28
CA ILE A 145 5.36 24.86 -16.46
C ILE A 145 4.12 24.69 -17.35
N LEU A 146 3.99 25.48 -18.42
CA LEU A 146 2.87 25.37 -19.34
C LEU A 146 2.85 24.00 -20.06
N ILE A 147 4.00 23.59 -20.62
CA ILE A 147 4.14 22.28 -21.29
C ILE A 147 3.86 21.14 -20.32
N SER A 148 4.42 21.21 -19.10
CA SER A 148 4.19 20.22 -18.07
C SER A 148 2.72 20.13 -17.66
N GLY A 149 2.04 21.27 -17.46
CA GLY A 149 0.62 21.33 -17.13
C GLY A 149 -0.27 20.73 -18.21
N THR A 150 -0.01 21.09 -19.48
CA THR A 150 -0.75 20.51 -20.62
C THR A 150 -0.51 19.01 -20.76
N GLY A 151 0.73 18.56 -20.52
CA GLY A 151 1.09 17.14 -20.50
C GLY A 151 0.34 16.35 -19.42
N ILE A 152 0.23 16.90 -18.21
CA ILE A 152 -0.53 16.29 -17.09
C ILE A 152 -2.01 16.16 -17.48
N VAL A 153 -2.63 17.23 -18.02
CA VAL A 153 -4.04 17.20 -18.41
C VAL A 153 -4.28 16.16 -19.51
N PHE A 154 -3.43 16.14 -20.53
CA PHE A 154 -3.52 15.18 -21.63
C PHE A 154 -3.38 13.72 -21.13
N MET A 155 -2.36 13.44 -20.34
CA MET A 155 -2.13 12.08 -19.83
C MET A 155 -3.23 11.64 -18.84
N SER A 156 -3.74 12.55 -18.01
CA SER A 156 -4.88 12.28 -17.13
C SER A 156 -6.14 11.94 -17.95
N GLY A 157 -6.39 12.64 -19.04
CA GLY A 157 -7.47 12.33 -19.97
C GLY A 157 -7.34 10.93 -20.58
N LEU A 158 -6.15 10.55 -21.03
CA LEU A 158 -5.87 9.19 -21.51
C LEU A 158 -6.09 8.13 -20.44
N LEU A 159 -5.59 8.37 -19.22
CA LEU A 159 -5.79 7.43 -18.09
C LEU A 159 -7.28 7.23 -17.78
N ILE A 160 -8.08 8.28 -17.80
CA ILE A 160 -9.54 8.19 -17.59
C ILE A 160 -10.19 7.38 -18.71
N LEU A 161 -9.86 7.65 -19.98
CA LEU A 161 -10.42 6.95 -21.14
C LEU A 161 -10.06 5.46 -21.16
N PHE A 162 -8.83 5.10 -20.80
CA PHE A 162 -8.35 3.72 -20.86
C PHE A 162 -8.57 2.93 -19.54
N SER A 163 -8.82 3.59 -18.42
CA SER A 163 -9.01 2.93 -17.12
C SER A 163 -10.10 1.86 -17.15
N GLY A 164 -11.18 2.11 -17.92
CA GLY A 164 -12.27 1.15 -18.10
C GLY A 164 -11.85 -0.12 -18.82
N LYS A 165 -10.95 -0.02 -19.80
CA LYS A 165 -10.45 -1.17 -20.56
C LYS A 165 -9.48 -2.03 -19.73
N ILE A 166 -8.77 -1.44 -18.79
CA ILE A 166 -7.82 -2.14 -17.92
C ILE A 166 -8.55 -2.83 -16.75
N VAL A 167 -9.49 -2.13 -16.11
CA VAL A 167 -10.17 -2.64 -14.91
C VAL A 167 -11.26 -3.66 -15.25
N LYS A 168 -11.95 -3.50 -16.41
CA LYS A 168 -13.04 -4.41 -16.81
C LYS A 168 -12.62 -5.88 -16.94
N PRO A 169 -11.55 -6.27 -17.64
CA PRO A 169 -11.15 -7.68 -17.76
C PRO A 169 -10.72 -8.28 -16.42
N LEU A 170 -10.12 -7.51 -15.52
CA LEU A 170 -9.74 -7.98 -14.19
C LEU A 170 -10.97 -8.40 -13.38
N LEU A 171 -12.02 -7.56 -13.37
CA LEU A 171 -13.29 -7.86 -12.72
C LEU A 171 -14.03 -9.02 -13.38
N GLN A 172 -14.00 -9.11 -14.71
CA GLN A 172 -14.62 -10.20 -15.45
C GLN A 172 -13.95 -11.54 -15.20
N ASN A 173 -12.63 -11.58 -15.15
CA ASN A 173 -11.89 -12.81 -14.85
C ASN A 173 -12.18 -13.30 -13.43
N HIS A 174 -12.22 -12.41 -12.46
CA HIS A 174 -12.57 -12.73 -11.08
C HIS A 174 -13.99 -13.29 -10.98
N GLN A 175 -14.95 -12.69 -11.70
CA GLN A 175 -16.32 -13.15 -11.73
C GLN A 175 -16.47 -14.51 -12.44
N LYS A 176 -15.81 -14.71 -13.59
CA LYS A 176 -15.82 -16.01 -14.31
C LYS A 176 -15.21 -17.13 -13.47
N GLN A 177 -14.15 -16.84 -12.72
CA GLN A 177 -13.54 -17.80 -11.80
C GLN A 177 -14.52 -18.25 -10.72
N LYS A 178 -15.31 -17.33 -10.16
CA LYS A 178 -16.35 -17.62 -9.17
C LYS A 178 -17.50 -18.42 -9.74
N GLU A 179 -18.03 -17.99 -10.89
CA GLU A 179 -19.09 -18.70 -11.60
C GLU A 179 -18.65 -20.14 -11.95
N PHE A 180 -17.40 -20.31 -12.38
CA PHE A 180 -16.82 -21.63 -12.64
C PHE A 180 -16.80 -22.50 -11.37
N ILE A 181 -16.31 -21.97 -10.24
CA ILE A 181 -16.27 -22.72 -8.97
C ILE A 181 -17.68 -23.13 -8.53
N THR A 182 -18.65 -22.23 -8.63
CA THR A 182 -20.03 -22.50 -8.23
C THR A 182 -20.66 -23.54 -9.12
N SER A 183 -20.53 -23.42 -10.45
CA SER A 183 -21.08 -24.38 -11.40
C SER A 183 -20.42 -25.77 -11.30
N ALA A 184 -19.07 -25.79 -11.25
CA ALA A 184 -18.34 -27.04 -11.10
C ALA A 184 -18.73 -27.80 -9.82
N SER A 185 -19.00 -27.04 -8.75
CA SER A 185 -19.41 -27.64 -7.48
C SER A 185 -20.80 -28.24 -7.51
N HIS A 186 -21.75 -27.62 -8.22
CA HIS A 186 -23.05 -28.20 -8.44
C HIS A 186 -22.97 -29.48 -9.29
N GLU A 187 -22.14 -29.44 -10.35
CA GLU A 187 -21.90 -30.58 -11.22
C GLU A 187 -21.17 -31.76 -10.53
N LEU A 188 -20.32 -31.44 -9.51
CA LEU A 188 -19.66 -32.47 -8.71
C LEU A 188 -20.55 -33.05 -7.61
N LYS A 189 -21.47 -32.28 -7.06
CA LYS A 189 -22.36 -32.75 -5.98
C LYS A 189 -23.24 -33.94 -6.42
N THR A 190 -23.79 -33.88 -7.62
CA THR A 190 -24.70 -34.92 -8.15
C THR A 190 -24.01 -36.28 -8.27
N PRO A 191 -22.86 -36.45 -8.97
CA PRO A 191 -22.20 -37.75 -9.05
C PRO A 191 -21.71 -38.27 -7.70
N LEU A 192 -21.25 -37.37 -6.79
CA LEU A 192 -20.85 -37.76 -5.45
C LEU A 192 -22.03 -38.32 -4.63
N THR A 193 -23.21 -37.74 -4.79
CA THR A 193 -24.42 -38.22 -4.13
C THR A 193 -24.82 -39.61 -4.65
N VAL A 194 -24.71 -39.86 -5.98
CA VAL A 194 -24.99 -41.14 -6.58
C VAL A 194 -24.00 -42.21 -6.11
N ILE A 195 -22.68 -41.90 -6.17
CA ILE A 195 -21.63 -42.84 -5.71
C ILE A 195 -21.84 -43.21 -4.23
N ASN A 196 -22.19 -42.22 -3.38
CA ASN A 196 -22.46 -42.50 -1.97
C ASN A 196 -23.70 -43.37 -1.77
N ALA A 197 -24.77 -43.13 -2.54
CA ALA A 197 -25.99 -43.93 -2.49
C ALA A 197 -25.74 -45.38 -2.98
N ASP A 198 -25.00 -45.54 -4.08
CA ASP A 198 -24.65 -46.86 -4.60
C ASP A 198 -23.75 -47.66 -3.63
N ALA A 199 -22.79 -46.98 -3.00
CA ALA A 199 -21.93 -47.56 -1.97
C ALA A 199 -22.74 -48.03 -0.75
N GLN A 200 -23.74 -47.23 -0.30
CA GLN A 200 -24.64 -47.61 0.80
C GLN A 200 -25.54 -48.79 0.45
N LEU A 201 -26.04 -48.86 -0.80
CA LEU A 201 -26.81 -49.99 -1.26
C LEU A 201 -25.97 -51.29 -1.29
N LEU A 202 -24.75 -51.22 -1.83
CA LEU A 202 -23.81 -52.32 -1.82
C LEU A 202 -23.47 -52.78 -0.40
N GLU A 203 -23.23 -51.84 0.54
CA GLU A 203 -22.98 -52.16 1.95
C GLU A 203 -24.17 -52.90 2.58
N SER A 204 -25.40 -52.51 2.22
CA SER A 204 -26.61 -53.20 2.69
C SER A 204 -26.79 -54.62 2.12
N GLU A 205 -26.29 -54.89 0.90
CA GLU A 205 -26.39 -56.17 0.23
C GLU A 205 -25.28 -57.17 0.64
N ILE A 206 -24.02 -56.69 0.70
CA ILE A 206 -22.87 -57.58 0.94
C ILE A 206 -22.27 -57.44 2.35
N GLY A 207 -22.83 -56.55 3.17
CA GLY A 207 -22.35 -56.30 4.53
C GLY A 207 -21.14 -55.33 4.56
N GLU A 208 -20.59 -55.10 5.77
CA GLU A 208 -19.43 -54.25 5.99
C GLU A 208 -18.22 -54.71 5.18
N ASN A 209 -17.67 -53.80 4.41
CA ASN A 209 -16.51 -54.03 3.55
C ASN A 209 -15.57 -52.83 3.62
N GLU A 210 -14.26 -53.07 3.89
CA GLU A 210 -13.25 -52.04 4.03
C GLU A 210 -13.17 -51.09 2.82
N TRP A 211 -13.27 -51.68 1.60
CA TRP A 211 -13.24 -50.89 0.37
C TRP A 211 -14.48 -50.01 0.19
N LEU A 212 -15.65 -50.46 0.58
CA LEU A 212 -16.87 -49.64 0.56
C LEU A 212 -16.79 -48.51 1.59
N SER A 213 -16.30 -48.80 2.80
CA SER A 213 -16.09 -47.80 3.83
C SER A 213 -15.12 -46.70 3.36
N ASP A 214 -14.03 -47.07 2.68
CA ASP A 214 -13.07 -46.11 2.10
C ASP A 214 -13.71 -45.28 0.99
N ILE A 215 -14.48 -45.88 0.09
CA ILE A 215 -15.21 -45.16 -0.99
C ILE A 215 -16.17 -44.14 -0.37
N MET A 216 -16.96 -44.55 0.62
CA MET A 216 -17.91 -43.67 1.31
C MET A 216 -17.17 -42.49 2.03
N GLU A 217 -16.08 -42.79 2.71
CA GLU A 217 -15.25 -41.75 3.36
C GLU A 217 -14.70 -40.74 2.33
N GLN A 218 -14.15 -41.23 1.20
CA GLN A 218 -13.62 -40.33 0.17
C GLN A 218 -14.73 -39.51 -0.51
N THR A 219 -15.89 -40.13 -0.78
CA THR A 219 -17.03 -39.43 -1.36
C THR A 219 -17.55 -38.34 -0.45
N LYS A 220 -17.67 -38.62 0.86
CA LYS A 220 -18.03 -37.62 1.89
C LYS A 220 -17.03 -36.48 1.93
N ARG A 221 -15.72 -36.77 1.92
CA ARG A 221 -14.65 -35.76 1.91
C ARG A 221 -14.74 -34.86 0.68
N MET A 222 -14.97 -35.43 -0.50
CA MET A 222 -15.13 -34.64 -1.73
C MET A 222 -16.37 -33.74 -1.67
N ALA A 223 -17.48 -34.20 -1.12
CA ALA A 223 -18.68 -33.39 -0.91
C ALA A 223 -18.45 -32.24 0.05
N GLU A 224 -17.76 -32.46 1.17
CA GLU A 224 -17.40 -31.42 2.12
C GLU A 224 -16.44 -30.36 1.50
N MET A 225 -15.43 -30.82 0.75
CA MET A 225 -14.52 -29.93 0.04
C MET A 225 -15.26 -29.04 -0.96
N THR A 226 -16.14 -29.66 -1.74
CA THR A 226 -16.95 -28.93 -2.72
C THR A 226 -17.86 -27.92 -2.07
N HIS A 227 -18.51 -28.26 -0.95
CA HIS A 227 -19.34 -27.34 -0.18
C HIS A 227 -18.54 -26.15 0.35
N ARG A 228 -17.36 -26.39 0.94
CA ARG A 228 -16.46 -25.33 1.46
C ARG A 228 -15.95 -24.40 0.35
N LEU A 229 -15.68 -24.93 -0.86
CA LEU A 229 -15.28 -24.11 -2.02
C LEU A 229 -16.40 -23.19 -2.49
N VAL A 230 -17.65 -23.72 -2.60
CA VAL A 230 -18.82 -22.89 -2.94
C VAL A 230 -19.04 -21.80 -1.89
N TYR A 231 -18.97 -22.18 -0.62
CA TYR A 231 -19.16 -21.24 0.48
C TYR A 231 -18.14 -20.10 0.41
N LEU A 232 -16.87 -20.43 0.21
CA LEU A 232 -15.80 -19.43 0.08
C LEU A 232 -16.03 -18.51 -1.11
N ALA A 233 -16.38 -19.09 -2.29
CA ALA A 233 -16.65 -18.29 -3.49
C ALA A 233 -17.84 -17.31 -3.29
N LYS A 234 -18.88 -17.72 -2.56
CA LYS A 234 -20.03 -16.90 -2.21
C LYS A 234 -19.70 -15.85 -1.14
N ALA A 235 -18.94 -16.22 -0.10
CA ALA A 235 -18.52 -15.33 0.98
C ALA A 235 -17.72 -14.13 0.46
N GLU A 236 -16.92 -14.32 -0.58
CA GLU A 236 -16.15 -13.25 -1.22
C GLU A 236 -17.00 -12.26 -2.05
N GLU A 237 -18.27 -12.57 -2.35
CA GLU A 237 -19.20 -11.66 -3.04
C GLU A 237 -19.67 -10.47 -2.18
N GLN A 238 -19.30 -10.42 -0.94
CA GLN A 238 -19.29 -9.34 0.06
C GLN A 238 -20.62 -8.65 0.43
N ASN A 239 -21.70 -8.61 -0.31
CA ASN A 239 -22.80 -7.72 0.11
C ASN A 239 -24.22 -8.27 0.16
N ASP A 240 -24.52 -9.35 -0.57
CA ASP A 240 -25.89 -9.88 -0.65
C ASP A 240 -26.02 -11.33 -0.16
N PHE A 241 -24.89 -11.99 0.18
CA PHE A 241 -24.89 -13.39 0.62
C PHE A 241 -25.21 -13.55 2.12
N PHE A 242 -24.74 -12.59 2.94
CA PHE A 242 -24.91 -12.67 4.40
C PHE A 242 -26.17 -11.94 4.87
N VAL A 243 -27.05 -12.64 5.55
CA VAL A 243 -28.25 -12.09 6.16
C VAL A 243 -27.92 -11.64 7.58
N LYS A 244 -27.73 -10.35 7.79
CA LYS A 244 -27.37 -9.79 9.09
C LYS A 244 -28.61 -9.58 9.95
N ILE A 245 -28.64 -10.26 11.08
CA ILE A 245 -29.66 -10.15 12.12
C ILE A 245 -28.98 -9.97 13.48
N ASP A 246 -29.69 -9.39 14.43
CA ASP A 246 -29.24 -9.37 15.82
C ASP A 246 -29.48 -10.71 16.46
N PHE A 247 -28.43 -11.32 17.01
CA PHE A 247 -28.50 -12.62 17.69
C PHE A 247 -27.53 -12.68 18.89
N PRO A 248 -27.80 -13.55 19.90
CA PRO A 248 -26.95 -13.69 21.09
C PRO A 248 -25.69 -14.50 20.75
N VAL A 249 -24.62 -13.81 20.34
CA VAL A 249 -23.36 -14.46 19.93
C VAL A 249 -22.69 -15.22 21.08
N SER A 250 -22.92 -14.83 22.35
CA SER A 250 -22.45 -15.57 23.51
C SER A 250 -23.07 -16.97 23.58
N ASP A 251 -24.38 -17.07 23.34
CA ASP A 251 -25.09 -18.36 23.40
C ASP A 251 -24.65 -19.28 22.26
N LEU A 252 -24.44 -18.71 21.06
CA LEU A 252 -23.89 -19.40 19.91
C LEU A 252 -22.49 -19.96 20.21
N ALA A 253 -21.61 -19.15 20.82
CA ALA A 253 -20.27 -19.58 21.18
C ALA A 253 -20.27 -20.67 22.27
N ASP A 254 -21.17 -20.56 23.26
CA ASP A 254 -21.35 -21.59 24.27
C ASP A 254 -21.79 -22.91 23.66
N GLU A 255 -22.81 -22.89 22.79
CA GLU A 255 -23.30 -24.10 22.08
C GLU A 255 -22.18 -24.80 21.32
N ILE A 256 -21.45 -24.04 20.52
CA ILE A 256 -20.35 -24.58 19.71
C ILE A 256 -19.25 -25.12 20.59
N THR A 257 -18.76 -24.37 21.57
CA THR A 257 -17.64 -24.78 22.41
C THR A 257 -17.99 -25.99 23.27
N GLN A 258 -19.25 -26.08 23.72
CA GLN A 258 -19.70 -27.23 24.48
C GLN A 258 -19.65 -28.54 23.65
N SER A 259 -19.96 -28.49 22.34
CA SER A 259 -19.90 -29.63 21.45
C SER A 259 -18.48 -30.23 21.33
N TYR A 260 -17.44 -29.39 21.50
CA TYR A 260 -16.03 -29.83 21.47
C TYR A 260 -15.50 -30.41 22.78
N SER A 261 -16.26 -30.36 23.89
CA SER A 261 -15.82 -30.89 25.18
C SER A 261 -15.58 -32.41 25.14
N SER A 262 -16.41 -33.16 24.44
CA SER A 262 -16.22 -34.59 24.23
C SER A 262 -14.98 -34.91 23.39
N VAL A 263 -14.72 -34.08 22.36
CA VAL A 263 -13.52 -34.19 21.50
C VAL A 263 -12.26 -33.92 22.31
N ALA A 264 -12.26 -32.88 23.15
CA ALA A 264 -11.16 -32.55 24.04
C ALA A 264 -10.82 -33.71 24.97
N ASN A 265 -11.83 -34.30 25.62
CA ASN A 265 -11.65 -35.42 26.52
C ASN A 265 -11.10 -36.66 25.77
N SER A 266 -11.60 -36.96 24.58
CA SER A 266 -11.12 -38.11 23.79
C SER A 266 -9.67 -37.95 23.33
N GLN A 267 -9.20 -36.71 23.15
CA GLN A 267 -7.82 -36.39 22.76
C GLN A 267 -6.90 -36.04 23.95
N ASN A 268 -7.36 -36.17 25.19
CA ASN A 268 -6.65 -35.78 26.39
C ASN A 268 -6.10 -34.37 26.38
N LYS A 269 -6.82 -33.42 25.73
CA LYS A 269 -6.44 -32.03 25.62
C LYS A 269 -7.01 -31.22 26.79
N LYS A 270 -6.21 -30.29 27.32
CA LYS A 270 -6.71 -29.33 28.28
C LYS A 270 -7.50 -28.24 27.55
N TYR A 271 -8.81 -28.23 27.75
CA TYR A 271 -9.74 -27.34 27.07
C TYR A 271 -10.28 -26.29 28.02
N THR A 272 -9.99 -25.02 27.76
CA THR A 272 -10.42 -23.88 28.59
C THR A 272 -11.31 -22.96 27.76
N VAL A 273 -12.49 -22.63 28.26
CA VAL A 273 -13.49 -21.81 27.57
C VAL A 273 -13.81 -20.59 28.44
N GLU A 274 -13.58 -19.39 27.92
CA GLU A 274 -13.80 -18.09 28.55
C GLU A 274 -14.74 -17.26 27.67
N ILE A 275 -16.06 -17.43 27.84
CA ILE A 275 -17.06 -16.70 27.07
C ILE A 275 -17.73 -15.63 27.94
N GLN A 276 -17.56 -14.37 27.53
CA GLN A 276 -18.30 -13.27 28.15
C GLN A 276 -19.79 -13.42 27.83
N LYS A 277 -20.62 -13.47 28.87
CA LYS A 277 -22.07 -13.65 28.73
C LYS A 277 -22.80 -12.38 28.28
N GLY A 278 -23.95 -12.57 27.63
CA GLY A 278 -24.87 -11.48 27.30
C GLY A 278 -24.44 -10.58 26.16
N ILE A 279 -23.51 -11.01 25.28
CA ILE A 279 -23.13 -10.26 24.08
C ILE A 279 -24.12 -10.61 22.97
N SER A 280 -24.73 -9.59 22.39
CA SER A 280 -25.46 -9.66 21.13
C SER A 280 -24.65 -9.06 20.00
N TYR A 281 -24.77 -9.60 18.79
CA TYR A 281 -24.04 -9.15 17.62
C TYR A 281 -24.96 -9.09 16.40
N CYS A 282 -24.81 -8.02 15.58
CA CYS A 282 -25.53 -7.87 14.31
C CYS A 282 -24.71 -8.46 13.16
N GLY A 283 -25.02 -9.69 12.77
CA GLY A 283 -24.28 -10.43 11.74
C GLY A 283 -25.07 -11.61 11.19
N ASP A 284 -24.43 -12.37 10.31
CA ASP A 284 -24.99 -13.65 9.82
C ASP A 284 -24.60 -14.78 10.78
N GLU A 285 -25.58 -15.26 11.55
CA GLU A 285 -25.38 -16.31 12.55
C GLU A 285 -24.73 -17.57 11.96
N LYS A 286 -25.19 -18.01 10.76
CA LYS A 286 -24.66 -19.21 10.11
C LYS A 286 -23.21 -19.05 9.69
N ALA A 287 -22.85 -17.86 9.21
CA ALA A 287 -21.48 -17.54 8.83
C ALA A 287 -20.55 -17.50 10.04
N ILE A 288 -21.02 -16.92 11.15
CA ILE A 288 -20.24 -16.84 12.38
C ILE A 288 -20.10 -18.22 13.02
N ARG A 289 -21.14 -19.05 12.97
CA ARG A 289 -21.08 -20.47 13.36
C ARG A 289 -19.99 -21.22 12.58
N GLU A 290 -19.97 -21.07 11.26
CA GLU A 290 -18.95 -21.70 10.39
C GLU A 290 -17.54 -21.20 10.73
N LEU A 291 -17.37 -19.89 10.97
CA LEU A 291 -16.11 -19.27 11.40
C LEU A 291 -15.59 -19.89 12.70
N MET A 292 -16.44 -19.94 13.74
CA MET A 292 -16.07 -20.47 15.05
C MET A 292 -15.73 -21.95 14.97
N THR A 293 -16.54 -22.73 14.26
CA THR A 293 -16.34 -24.16 14.01
C THR A 293 -15.02 -24.41 13.27
N ALA A 294 -14.72 -23.63 12.21
CA ALA A 294 -13.49 -23.76 11.44
C ALA A 294 -12.23 -23.50 12.29
N LEU A 295 -12.28 -22.53 13.22
CA LEU A 295 -11.18 -22.25 14.16
C LEU A 295 -11.00 -23.37 15.17
N LEU A 296 -12.07 -23.89 15.73
CA LEU A 296 -12.02 -25.01 16.67
C LEU A 296 -11.54 -26.29 15.97
N ASP A 297 -12.10 -26.65 14.81
CA ASP A 297 -11.62 -27.75 13.99
C ASP A 297 -10.11 -27.66 13.75
N ASN A 298 -9.62 -26.46 13.44
CA ASN A 298 -8.20 -26.21 13.21
C ASN A 298 -7.38 -26.45 14.48
N ALA A 299 -7.81 -25.96 15.64
CA ALA A 299 -7.12 -26.09 16.90
C ALA A 299 -7.03 -27.55 17.38
N PHE A 300 -8.13 -28.30 17.27
CA PHE A 300 -8.17 -29.71 17.65
C PHE A 300 -7.41 -30.62 16.70
N LYS A 301 -7.38 -30.26 15.42
CA LYS A 301 -6.75 -31.05 14.36
C LYS A 301 -5.24 -30.88 14.27
N TYR A 302 -4.75 -29.63 14.41
CA TYR A 302 -3.34 -29.30 14.27
C TYR A 302 -2.62 -29.06 15.61
N GLY A 303 -3.38 -29.05 16.72
CA GLY A 303 -2.79 -28.98 18.05
C GLY A 303 -2.07 -30.28 18.43
N THR A 304 -0.99 -30.15 19.20
CA THR A 304 -0.25 -31.31 19.73
C THR A 304 -1.15 -32.24 20.55
N ALA A 305 -0.80 -33.53 20.62
CA ALA A 305 -1.40 -34.44 21.58
C ALA A 305 -1.20 -33.88 23.01
N GLU A 306 -2.23 -33.94 23.84
CA GLU A 306 -2.22 -33.45 25.24
C GLU A 306 -1.93 -31.94 25.37
N GLY A 307 -2.01 -31.18 24.23
CA GLY A 307 -1.80 -29.73 24.21
C GLY A 307 -3.00 -28.95 24.75
N ASP A 308 -2.76 -27.68 25.09
CA ASP A 308 -3.80 -26.77 25.55
C ASP A 308 -4.61 -26.21 24.36
N VAL A 309 -5.93 -26.08 24.52
CA VAL A 309 -6.82 -25.31 23.64
C VAL A 309 -7.59 -24.31 24.49
N ILE A 310 -7.44 -23.03 24.21
CA ILE A 310 -8.09 -21.95 24.95
C ILE A 310 -8.98 -21.17 23.99
N VAL A 311 -10.24 -20.99 24.36
CA VAL A 311 -11.22 -20.24 23.55
C VAL A 311 -11.72 -19.05 24.35
N LYS A 312 -11.76 -17.88 23.74
CA LYS A 312 -12.24 -16.64 24.38
C LYS A 312 -13.22 -15.91 23.45
N LEU A 313 -14.31 -15.42 24.04
CA LEU A 313 -15.22 -14.47 23.41
C LEU A 313 -15.36 -13.26 24.31
N ALA A 314 -15.14 -12.07 23.77
CA ALA A 314 -15.26 -10.82 24.50
C ALA A 314 -15.90 -9.70 23.68
N ALA A 315 -16.62 -8.79 24.36
CA ALA A 315 -17.06 -7.55 23.75
C ALA A 315 -15.90 -6.58 23.62
N GLU A 316 -15.80 -5.95 22.46
CA GLU A 316 -14.84 -4.90 22.13
C GLU A 316 -15.57 -3.57 21.96
N ARG A 317 -14.81 -2.44 21.97
CA ARG A 317 -15.39 -1.08 21.88
C ARG A 317 -16.33 -0.90 20.69
N ASN A 318 -16.10 -1.56 19.57
CA ASN A 318 -16.87 -1.42 18.34
C ASN A 318 -17.21 -2.76 17.68
N GLY A 319 -17.35 -3.84 18.46
CA GLY A 319 -17.63 -5.17 17.93
C GLY A 319 -17.39 -6.28 18.94
N VAL A 320 -17.07 -7.45 18.44
CA VAL A 320 -16.84 -8.66 19.23
C VAL A 320 -15.54 -9.31 18.79
N SER A 321 -14.77 -9.84 19.73
CA SER A 321 -13.58 -10.66 19.43
C SER A 321 -13.82 -12.11 19.80
N PHE A 322 -13.39 -13.01 18.91
CA PHE A 322 -13.32 -14.44 19.14
C PHE A 322 -11.88 -14.93 18.93
N CYS A 323 -11.33 -15.56 19.93
CA CYS A 323 -9.93 -15.96 19.96
C CYS A 323 -9.81 -17.45 20.28
N VAL A 324 -8.99 -18.15 19.51
CA VAL A 324 -8.63 -19.55 19.77
C VAL A 324 -7.11 -19.66 19.84
N GLU A 325 -6.61 -20.18 20.94
CA GLU A 325 -5.18 -20.47 21.14
C GLU A 325 -4.99 -21.98 21.25
N ASN A 326 -3.99 -22.53 20.61
CA ASN A 326 -3.65 -23.93 20.77
C ASN A 326 -2.15 -24.20 20.72
N THR A 327 -1.72 -25.25 21.44
CA THR A 327 -0.34 -25.70 21.43
C THR A 327 -0.03 -26.42 20.12
N VAL A 328 1.06 -26.03 19.46
CA VAL A 328 1.53 -26.59 18.18
C VAL A 328 3.00 -27.02 18.29
N SER A 329 3.47 -27.84 17.36
CA SER A 329 4.91 -28.18 17.28
C SER A 329 5.43 -27.90 15.87
N GLY A 330 6.66 -27.36 15.79
CA GLY A 330 7.37 -27.21 14.52
C GLY A 330 6.79 -26.16 13.56
N VAL A 331 6.07 -25.18 14.08
CA VAL A 331 5.52 -24.08 13.25
C VAL A 331 6.61 -23.03 12.99
N ASP A 332 6.91 -22.82 11.71
CA ASP A 332 7.82 -21.79 11.25
C ASP A 332 7.10 -20.43 11.22
N SER A 333 7.59 -19.47 12.02
CA SER A 333 7.03 -18.11 12.10
C SER A 333 7.02 -17.38 10.73
N GLY A 334 7.97 -17.67 9.86
CA GLY A 334 8.02 -17.11 8.51
C GLY A 334 6.87 -17.56 7.59
N LYS A 335 6.25 -18.69 7.90
CA LYS A 335 5.17 -19.30 7.10
C LYS A 335 3.75 -18.94 7.59
N ILE A 336 3.62 -18.33 8.75
CA ILE A 336 2.29 -17.97 9.33
C ILE A 336 1.47 -17.10 8.38
N LYS A 337 2.11 -16.18 7.66
CA LYS A 337 1.44 -15.33 6.65
C LYS A 337 0.74 -16.09 5.53
N ASN A 338 1.10 -17.35 5.33
CA ASN A 338 0.50 -18.19 4.28
C ASN A 338 -0.67 -19.02 4.80
N PHE A 339 -0.98 -19.01 6.08
CA PHE A 339 -2.00 -19.88 6.67
C PHE A 339 -3.41 -19.56 6.20
N THR A 340 -3.68 -18.32 5.80
CA THR A 340 -4.96 -17.90 5.19
C THR A 340 -5.03 -18.16 3.68
N ASN A 341 -3.90 -18.53 3.04
CA ASN A 341 -3.89 -18.85 1.63
C ASN A 341 -4.68 -20.15 1.37
N ARG A 342 -5.49 -20.15 0.32
CA ARG A 342 -6.28 -21.32 -0.09
C ARG A 342 -5.38 -22.51 -0.39
N PHE A 343 -5.80 -23.70 0.05
CA PHE A 343 -5.08 -24.97 -0.13
C PHE A 343 -3.70 -25.02 0.54
N TYR A 344 -3.32 -23.99 1.30
CA TYR A 344 -2.07 -24.02 2.02
C TYR A 344 -2.17 -24.94 3.25
N ARG A 345 -1.15 -25.79 3.42
CA ARG A 345 -0.99 -26.68 4.58
C ARG A 345 0.46 -26.56 5.05
N ALA A 346 0.64 -26.26 6.32
CA ALA A 346 1.98 -26.17 6.94
C ALA A 346 2.65 -27.57 7.00
N ASP A 347 1.85 -28.62 7.22
CA ASP A 347 2.26 -30.02 7.20
C ASP A 347 1.63 -30.70 5.98
N THR A 348 2.48 -31.26 5.10
CA THR A 348 2.08 -32.05 3.93
C THR A 348 1.97 -33.54 4.22
N SER A 349 2.18 -33.98 5.48
CA SER A 349 2.03 -35.38 5.87
C SER A 349 0.56 -35.80 5.76
N ASP A 350 0.32 -37.03 5.28
CA ASP A 350 -1.04 -37.60 5.17
C ASP A 350 -1.71 -37.85 6.53
N LYS A 351 -0.98 -37.65 7.62
CA LYS A 351 -1.47 -37.89 8.99
C LYS A 351 -2.56 -36.92 9.42
N VAL A 352 -2.58 -35.70 8.87
CA VAL A 352 -3.58 -34.68 9.22
C VAL A 352 -4.51 -34.42 8.03
N LYS A 353 -5.71 -35.00 8.08
CA LYS A 353 -6.72 -34.89 7.03
C LYS A 353 -7.28 -33.45 6.96
N GLY A 354 -7.02 -32.65 5.88
CA GLY A 354 -7.56 -31.30 5.71
C GLY A 354 -7.30 -30.70 4.34
N PHE A 355 -8.20 -29.79 3.91
CA PHE A 355 -8.18 -29.22 2.57
C PHE A 355 -7.43 -27.87 2.49
N GLY A 356 -7.03 -27.28 3.62
CA GLY A 356 -6.41 -25.95 3.64
C GLY A 356 -7.35 -24.79 3.26
N ILE A 357 -8.67 -24.96 3.48
CA ILE A 357 -9.70 -23.96 3.13
C ILE A 357 -10.29 -23.29 4.38
N GLY A 358 -10.18 -23.92 5.56
CA GLY A 358 -10.85 -23.44 6.78
C GLY A 358 -10.48 -21.99 7.15
N LEU A 359 -9.20 -21.65 7.20
CA LEU A 359 -8.78 -20.31 7.57
C LEU A 359 -9.10 -19.24 6.52
N SER A 360 -9.16 -19.61 5.24
CA SER A 360 -9.63 -18.69 4.20
C SER A 360 -11.13 -18.40 4.28
N ILE A 361 -11.93 -19.35 4.79
CA ILE A 361 -13.35 -19.10 5.14
C ILE A 361 -13.44 -18.13 6.32
N VAL A 362 -12.65 -18.34 7.37
CA VAL A 362 -12.60 -17.45 8.55
C VAL A 362 -12.27 -16.02 8.13
N GLU A 363 -11.25 -15.84 7.30
CA GLU A 363 -10.85 -14.54 6.78
C GLU A 363 -11.97 -13.87 5.97
N ALA A 364 -12.58 -14.60 5.02
CA ALA A 364 -13.67 -14.09 4.19
C ALA A 364 -14.91 -13.69 5.02
N VAL A 365 -15.28 -14.47 6.03
CA VAL A 365 -16.39 -14.16 6.94
C VAL A 365 -16.07 -12.92 7.80
N ALA A 366 -14.85 -12.83 8.34
CA ALA A 366 -14.41 -11.69 9.12
C ALA A 366 -14.45 -10.40 8.28
N GLU A 367 -13.91 -10.41 7.07
CA GLU A 367 -13.94 -9.27 6.15
C GLU A 367 -15.37 -8.84 5.78
N ALA A 368 -16.27 -9.79 5.52
CA ALA A 368 -17.68 -9.52 5.22
C ALA A 368 -18.41 -8.83 6.40
N HIS A 369 -17.95 -9.08 7.62
CA HIS A 369 -18.41 -8.44 8.85
C HIS A 369 -17.54 -7.23 9.24
N LYS A 370 -16.76 -6.66 8.30
CA LYS A 370 -15.90 -5.49 8.48
C LYS A 370 -14.84 -5.66 9.57
N GLY A 371 -14.49 -6.89 9.86
CA GLY A 371 -13.48 -7.31 10.81
C GLY A 371 -12.20 -7.79 10.12
N TYR A 372 -11.41 -8.54 10.86
CA TYR A 372 -10.16 -9.15 10.38
C TYR A 372 -9.79 -10.40 11.18
N LEU A 373 -8.98 -11.25 10.57
CA LEU A 373 -8.28 -12.37 11.22
C LEU A 373 -6.81 -11.99 11.42
N SER A 374 -6.29 -12.18 12.65
CA SER A 374 -4.86 -12.14 12.96
C SER A 374 -4.40 -13.54 13.39
N VAL A 375 -3.25 -13.97 12.88
CA VAL A 375 -2.63 -15.25 13.24
C VAL A 375 -1.23 -14.95 13.77
N GLU A 376 -0.95 -15.34 15.01
CA GLU A 376 0.28 -15.02 15.71
C GLU A 376 0.83 -16.22 16.47
N LEU A 377 2.16 -16.35 16.49
CA LEU A 377 2.86 -17.26 17.39
C LEU A 377 3.21 -16.48 18.67
N ILE A 378 2.43 -16.69 19.74
CA ILE A 378 2.59 -15.94 21.00
C ILE A 378 3.68 -16.50 21.90
N LYS A 379 4.05 -17.78 21.69
CA LYS A 379 5.17 -18.49 22.35
C LYS A 379 5.76 -19.44 21.32
N GLU A 380 6.91 -20.02 21.60
CA GLU A 380 7.57 -20.98 20.67
C GLU A 380 6.65 -22.11 20.17
N ASN A 381 5.66 -22.48 20.97
CA ASN A 381 4.77 -23.61 20.70
C ASN A 381 3.27 -23.26 20.85
N THR A 382 2.87 -22.00 20.84
CA THR A 382 1.46 -21.62 20.99
C THR A 382 1.07 -20.66 19.88
N ILE A 383 0.11 -21.05 19.06
CA ILE A 383 -0.47 -20.22 18.01
C ILE A 383 -1.80 -19.63 18.50
N ARG A 384 -2.04 -18.37 18.14
CA ARG A 384 -3.28 -17.64 18.40
C ARG A 384 -3.93 -17.27 17.08
N PHE A 385 -5.20 -17.60 16.95
CA PHE A 385 -6.11 -17.12 15.94
C PHE A 385 -7.05 -16.11 16.59
N TYR A 386 -6.93 -14.86 16.23
CA TYR A 386 -7.75 -13.78 16.77
C TYR A 386 -8.61 -13.19 15.66
N VAL A 387 -9.93 -13.24 15.83
CA VAL A 387 -10.91 -12.67 14.90
C VAL A 387 -11.60 -11.50 15.60
N PHE A 388 -11.58 -10.37 14.94
CA PHE A 388 -12.41 -9.22 15.30
C PHE A 388 -13.56 -9.09 14.30
N LEU A 389 -14.77 -8.89 14.79
CA LEU A 389 -16.01 -8.65 14.04
C LEU A 389 -16.57 -7.30 14.47
N ARG A 390 -16.91 -6.45 13.47
CA ARG A 390 -17.36 -5.07 13.73
C ARG A 390 -18.87 -4.93 13.60
#